data_efb57c75b4175ef40eac56c7606a59d5
#
_entry.id   efb57c75b4175ef40eac56c7606a59d5
#
_cell.length_a   1.000
_cell.length_b   1.000
_cell.length_c   1.000
_cell.angle_alpha   90.00
_cell.angle_beta   90.00
_cell.angle_gamma   90.00
#
_symmetry.space_group_name_H-M   'P 1'
#
loop_
_entity.id
_entity.type
_entity.pdbx_description
1 polymer ?
#
loop_
_entity_poly.entity_id
_entity_poly.type
_entity_poly.pdbx_seq_one_letter_code
_entity_poly.pdbx_strand_id
1 'polypeptide(L)'
;MTKPEEHERICLTCGLKYDKTQFAYGAYEDNEIVGGAQFTVKDGVGYITDLRCVGEPNYPYIMLLGRAVLNFLDLHGVSDAYFQQRGEVYDRSAALIGFKLKDDKFYANLRGMFTVDHEKLPH
;
A
#
# COMPACT_ATOMS: atom_id res chain seq x y z
N MET A 1 4.28 5.43 -12.83
CA MET A 1 5.27 4.72 -12.01
C MET A 1 6.25 5.70 -11.39
N THR A 2 6.60 5.48 -10.15
CA THR A 2 7.53 6.36 -9.43
C THR A 2 8.94 6.21 -9.99
N LYS A 3 9.61 7.33 -10.26
CA LYS A 3 11.00 7.33 -10.76
C LYS A 3 11.97 6.88 -9.66
N PRO A 4 13.12 6.30 -10.01
CA PRO A 4 14.08 5.82 -9.00
C PRO A 4 14.50 6.87 -7.98
N GLU A 5 14.76 8.12 -8.41
CA GLU A 5 15.15 9.19 -7.50
C GLU A 5 14.04 9.51 -6.52
N GLU A 6 12.80 9.50 -6.98
CA GLU A 6 11.65 9.77 -6.14
C GLU A 6 11.38 8.61 -5.19
N HIS A 7 11.56 7.38 -5.65
CA HIS A 7 11.45 6.19 -4.80
C HIS A 7 12.41 6.31 -3.61
N GLU A 8 13.67 6.63 -3.89
CA GLU A 8 14.67 6.79 -2.83
C GLU A 8 14.30 7.93 -1.89
N ARG A 9 13.83 9.06 -2.42
CA ARG A 9 13.42 10.22 -1.63
C ARG A 9 12.24 9.89 -0.72
N ILE A 10 11.25 9.15 -1.22
CA ILE A 10 10.11 8.69 -0.43
C ILE A 10 10.58 7.86 0.76
N CYS A 11 11.43 6.86 0.49
CA CYS A 11 11.93 5.98 1.54
C CYS A 11 12.75 6.73 2.58
N LEU A 12 13.63 7.61 2.12
CA LEU A 12 14.46 8.40 3.03
C LEU A 12 13.62 9.32 3.92
N THR A 13 12.63 9.98 3.33
CA THR A 13 11.79 10.93 4.05
C THR A 13 10.88 10.23 5.06
N CYS A 14 10.34 9.06 4.69
CA CYS A 14 9.38 8.33 5.54
C CYS A 14 10.04 7.32 6.48
N GLY A 15 11.34 7.11 6.37
CA GLY A 15 12.03 6.13 7.20
C GLY A 15 11.84 4.69 6.76
N LEU A 16 11.55 4.47 5.48
CA LEU A 16 11.46 3.14 4.92
C LEU A 16 12.85 2.64 4.53
N LYS A 17 13.04 1.33 4.59
CA LYS A 17 14.29 0.73 4.12
C LYS A 17 14.25 0.66 2.60
N TYR A 18 14.97 1.54 1.92
CA TYR A 18 14.97 1.63 0.47
C TYR A 18 15.43 0.31 -0.17
N ASP A 19 14.62 -0.18 -1.09
CA ASP A 19 14.93 -1.37 -1.89
C ASP A 19 14.58 -1.07 -3.35
N LYS A 20 15.61 -0.89 -4.18
CA LYS A 20 15.43 -0.51 -5.58
C LYS A 20 14.68 -1.55 -6.40
N THR A 21 14.57 -2.79 -5.91
CA THR A 21 13.85 -3.86 -6.62
C THR A 21 12.35 -3.81 -6.40
N GLN A 22 11.89 -2.96 -5.48
CA GLN A 22 10.48 -2.81 -5.18
C GLN A 22 9.87 -1.60 -5.89
N PHE A 23 8.55 -1.47 -5.78
CA PHE A 23 7.81 -0.30 -6.22
C PHE A 23 7.54 0.61 -5.03
N ALA A 24 7.24 1.87 -5.28
CA ALA A 24 6.89 2.79 -4.23
C ALA A 24 5.83 3.78 -4.69
N TYR A 25 4.98 4.20 -3.73
CA TYR A 25 4.09 5.34 -3.88
C TYR A 25 4.31 6.30 -2.73
N GLY A 26 4.17 7.58 -3.01
CA GLY A 26 4.22 8.62 -2.01
C GLY A 26 2.89 9.33 -1.88
N ALA A 27 2.59 9.80 -0.68
CA ALA A 27 1.50 10.74 -0.42
C ALA A 27 2.11 12.12 -0.26
N TYR A 28 1.48 13.12 -0.87
CA TYR A 28 2.02 14.47 -0.91
C TYR A 28 0.99 15.47 -0.40
N GLU A 29 1.49 16.48 0.29
CA GLU A 29 0.70 17.63 0.70
C GLU A 29 1.54 18.88 0.40
N ASP A 30 1.01 19.78 -0.43
CA ASP A 30 1.73 20.98 -0.87
C ASP A 30 3.13 20.64 -1.43
N ASN A 31 3.20 19.59 -2.24
CA ASN A 31 4.42 19.09 -2.88
C ASN A 31 5.45 18.49 -1.91
N GLU A 32 5.09 18.32 -0.64
CA GLU A 32 5.95 17.66 0.33
C GLU A 32 5.49 16.23 0.58
N ILE A 33 6.45 15.32 0.76
CA ILE A 33 6.14 13.93 1.05
C ILE A 33 5.65 13.84 2.50
N VAL A 34 4.42 13.32 2.67
CA VAL A 34 3.84 13.13 4.00
C VAL A 34 3.65 11.65 4.34
N GLY A 35 3.84 10.77 3.39
CA GLY A 35 3.78 9.33 3.62
C GLY A 35 4.33 8.57 2.45
N GLY A 36 4.60 7.29 2.65
CA GLY A 36 5.13 6.44 1.61
C GLY A 36 4.83 4.98 1.84
N ALA A 37 4.76 4.23 0.74
CA ALA A 37 4.59 2.79 0.76
C ALA A 37 5.59 2.16 -0.18
N GLN A 38 6.14 1.03 0.23
CA GLN A 38 7.00 0.21 -0.62
C GLN A 38 6.36 -1.17 -0.74
N PHE A 39 6.34 -1.70 -1.94
CA PHE A 39 5.65 -2.96 -2.20
C PHE A 39 6.31 -3.71 -3.35
N THR A 40 6.03 -5.01 -3.44
CA THR A 40 6.61 -5.87 -4.46
C THR A 40 5.62 -6.95 -4.89
N VAL A 41 5.95 -7.63 -5.97
CA VAL A 41 5.21 -8.79 -6.46
C VAL A 41 6.18 -9.96 -6.54
N LYS A 42 5.82 -11.08 -5.93
CA LYS A 42 6.60 -12.31 -5.97
C LYS A 42 5.67 -13.47 -6.31
N ASP A 43 5.99 -14.20 -7.37
CA ASP A 43 5.21 -15.38 -7.77
C ASP A 43 3.72 -15.08 -7.92
N GLY A 44 3.41 -13.89 -8.46
CA GLY A 44 2.05 -13.47 -8.70
C GLY A 44 1.30 -12.96 -7.46
N VAL A 45 1.97 -12.83 -6.34
CA VAL A 45 1.39 -12.34 -5.09
C VAL A 45 2.00 -10.99 -4.73
N GLY A 46 1.16 -10.05 -4.32
CA GLY A 46 1.60 -8.72 -3.90
C GLY A 46 1.91 -8.65 -2.42
N TYR A 47 2.90 -7.87 -2.08
CA TYR A 47 3.30 -7.66 -0.68
C TYR A 47 3.55 -6.17 -0.44
N ILE A 48 2.81 -5.58 0.50
CA ILE A 48 3.19 -4.27 1.03
C ILE A 48 4.22 -4.54 2.11
N THR A 49 5.46 -4.15 1.84
CA THR A 49 6.59 -4.44 2.73
C THR A 49 6.73 -3.38 3.82
N ASP A 50 6.33 -2.15 3.55
CA ASP A 50 6.23 -1.10 4.57
C ASP A 50 5.32 0.01 4.07
N LEU A 51 4.69 0.70 5.02
CA LEU A 51 3.83 1.83 4.73
C LEU A 51 3.81 2.73 5.96
N ARG A 52 4.26 3.96 5.81
CA ARG A 52 4.40 4.90 6.92
C ARG A 52 4.05 6.31 6.52
N CYS A 53 3.61 7.09 7.50
CA CYS A 53 3.53 8.54 7.38
C CYS A 53 4.73 9.20 8.04
N VAL A 54 5.05 10.41 7.62
CA VAL A 54 6.05 11.24 8.29
C VAL A 54 5.43 11.72 9.60
N GLY A 55 6.14 11.50 10.71
CA GLY A 55 5.67 11.90 12.04
C GLY A 55 4.57 10.97 12.56
N GLU A 56 3.50 11.56 13.07
CA GLU A 56 2.38 10.81 13.62
C GLU A 56 1.62 10.03 12.54
N PRO A 57 1.07 8.85 12.87
CA PRO A 57 0.25 8.13 11.91
C PRO A 57 -0.97 8.95 11.48
N ASN A 58 -1.16 9.05 10.16
CA ASN A 58 -2.31 9.71 9.58
C ASN A 58 -3.13 8.66 8.82
N TYR A 59 -4.17 8.14 9.45
CA TYR A 59 -4.93 7.02 8.90
C TYR A 59 -5.63 7.34 7.57
N PRO A 60 -6.16 8.53 7.32
CA PRO A 60 -6.63 8.87 5.98
C PRO A 60 -5.57 8.74 4.89
N TYR A 61 -4.35 9.21 5.14
CA TYR A 61 -3.26 9.05 4.18
C TYR A 61 -2.83 7.59 4.05
N ILE A 62 -2.80 6.86 5.16
CA ILE A 62 -2.47 5.43 5.16
C ILE A 62 -3.46 4.66 4.30
N MET A 63 -4.75 4.95 4.44
CA MET A 63 -5.78 4.31 3.65
C MET A 63 -5.63 4.63 2.15
N LEU A 64 -5.36 5.91 1.83
CA LEU A 64 -5.12 6.33 0.46
C LEU A 64 -3.94 5.60 -0.17
N LEU A 65 -2.81 5.56 0.54
CA LEU A 65 -1.61 4.87 0.06
C LEU A 65 -1.86 3.39 -0.15
N GLY A 66 -2.46 2.74 0.83
CA GLY A 66 -2.74 1.32 0.74
C GLY A 66 -3.68 0.98 -0.41
N ARG A 67 -4.73 1.78 -0.58
CA ARG A 67 -5.68 1.60 -1.67
C ARG A 67 -5.03 1.83 -3.03
N ALA A 68 -4.14 2.80 -3.13
CA ALA A 68 -3.38 3.04 -4.36
C ALA A 68 -2.52 1.83 -4.73
N VAL A 69 -1.84 1.23 -3.74
CA VAL A 69 -1.04 0.03 -3.96
C VAL A 69 -1.93 -1.13 -4.41
N LEU A 70 -3.04 -1.37 -3.71
CA LEU A 70 -3.95 -2.47 -4.07
C LEU A 70 -4.54 -2.28 -5.46
N ASN A 71 -4.89 -1.05 -5.82
CA ASN A 71 -5.39 -0.75 -7.16
C ASN A 71 -4.34 -1.03 -8.24
N PHE A 72 -3.08 -0.64 -7.98
CA PHE A 72 -1.97 -0.94 -8.88
C PHE A 72 -1.84 -2.45 -9.08
N LEU A 73 -1.86 -3.21 -8.00
CA LEU A 73 -1.73 -4.67 -8.06
C LEU A 73 -2.89 -5.29 -8.84
N ASP A 74 -4.11 -4.85 -8.58
CA ASP A 74 -5.30 -5.34 -9.28
C ASP A 74 -5.21 -5.06 -10.78
N LEU A 75 -4.80 -3.85 -11.16
CA LEU A 75 -4.64 -3.48 -12.56
C LEU A 75 -3.56 -4.30 -13.28
N HIS A 76 -2.63 -4.86 -12.54
CA HIS A 76 -1.56 -5.71 -13.08
C HIS A 76 -1.85 -7.21 -12.92
N GLY A 77 -3.11 -7.56 -12.66
CA GLY A 77 -3.53 -8.96 -12.62
C GLY A 77 -3.19 -9.72 -11.35
N VAL A 78 -2.78 -9.02 -10.30
CA VAL A 78 -2.49 -9.64 -9.01
C VAL A 78 -3.80 -9.78 -8.23
N SER A 79 -4.09 -10.99 -7.76
CA SER A 79 -5.34 -11.28 -7.03
C SER A 79 -5.16 -11.34 -5.53
N ASP A 80 -3.97 -11.65 -5.06
CA ASP A 80 -3.70 -11.87 -3.64
C ASP A 80 -2.63 -10.91 -3.16
N ALA A 81 -2.85 -10.31 -1.99
CA ALA A 81 -1.91 -9.38 -1.41
C ALA A 81 -1.79 -9.58 0.10
N TYR A 82 -0.61 -9.32 0.63
CA TYR A 82 -0.32 -9.38 2.06
C TYR A 82 0.27 -8.05 2.53
N PHE A 83 -0.05 -7.70 3.78
CA PHE A 83 0.56 -6.58 4.48
C PHE A 83 1.55 -7.17 5.47
N GLN A 84 2.84 -6.94 5.26
CA GLN A 84 3.88 -7.68 5.99
C GLN A 84 4.22 -7.13 7.36
N GLN A 85 4.16 -5.82 7.56
CA GLN A 85 4.52 -5.24 8.84
C GLN A 85 3.43 -5.49 9.87
N ARG A 86 3.85 -5.77 11.10
CA ARG A 86 2.97 -6.06 12.21
C ARG A 86 3.27 -5.11 13.37
N GLY A 87 2.30 -4.89 14.22
CA GLY A 87 2.36 -4.00 15.35
C GLY A 87 1.06 -3.23 15.46
N GLU A 88 0.84 -2.51 16.55
CA GLU A 88 -0.44 -1.85 16.81
C GLU A 88 -0.86 -0.91 15.67
N VAL A 89 0.03 -0.01 15.25
CA VAL A 89 -0.26 0.94 14.16
C VAL A 89 -0.40 0.21 12.83
N TYR A 90 0.49 -0.74 12.55
CA TYR A 90 0.46 -1.48 11.29
C TYR A 90 -0.78 -2.37 11.18
N ASP A 91 -1.18 -3.03 12.26
CA ASP A 91 -2.36 -3.89 12.26
C ASP A 91 -3.62 -3.06 12.01
N ARG A 92 -3.71 -1.89 12.64
CA ARG A 92 -4.82 -0.96 12.40
C ARG A 92 -4.81 -0.44 10.97
N SER A 93 -3.63 -0.10 10.46
CA SER A 93 -3.47 0.35 9.08
C SER A 93 -3.93 -0.71 8.09
N ALA A 94 -3.49 -1.94 8.27
CA ALA A 94 -3.86 -3.05 7.40
C ALA A 94 -5.37 -3.24 7.36
N ALA A 95 -6.02 -3.24 8.52
CA ALA A 95 -7.47 -3.39 8.62
C ALA A 95 -8.21 -2.25 7.91
N LEU A 96 -7.74 -1.02 8.07
CA LEU A 96 -8.36 0.15 7.43
C LEU A 96 -8.22 0.11 5.91
N ILE A 97 -7.10 -0.38 5.40
CA ILE A 97 -6.87 -0.51 3.96
C ILE A 97 -7.80 -1.56 3.36
N GLY A 98 -8.11 -2.61 4.11
CA GLY A 98 -9.00 -3.67 3.65
C GLY A 98 -8.43 -5.07 3.78
N PHE A 99 -7.29 -5.21 4.42
CA PHE A 99 -6.73 -6.53 4.71
C PHE A 99 -7.46 -7.15 5.89
N LYS A 100 -7.55 -8.47 5.89
CA LYS A 100 -8.15 -9.25 6.98
C LYS A 100 -7.14 -10.24 7.50
N LEU A 101 -7.18 -10.47 8.80
CA LEU A 101 -6.30 -11.43 9.43
C LEU A 101 -6.72 -12.85 9.02
N LYS A 102 -5.79 -13.58 8.44
CA LYS A 102 -6.00 -14.96 7.98
C LYS A 102 -4.72 -15.74 8.25
N ASP A 103 -4.82 -16.79 9.04
CA ASP A 103 -3.67 -17.61 9.44
C ASP A 103 -2.52 -16.75 9.98
N ASP A 104 -2.87 -15.80 10.86
CA ASP A 104 -1.94 -14.88 11.54
C ASP A 104 -1.22 -13.92 10.58
N LYS A 105 -1.76 -13.72 9.37
CA LYS A 105 -1.22 -12.77 8.39
C LYS A 105 -2.35 -11.88 7.87
N PHE A 106 -2.04 -10.62 7.61
CA PHE A 106 -3.00 -9.73 6.98
C PHE A 106 -3.01 -9.98 5.48
N TYR A 107 -4.15 -10.40 4.98
CA TYR A 107 -4.37 -10.84 3.60
C TYR A 107 -5.55 -10.10 2.98
N ALA A 108 -5.45 -9.81 1.70
CA ALA A 108 -6.55 -9.25 0.92
C ALA A 108 -6.68 -10.00 -0.41
N ASN A 109 -7.93 -10.34 -0.75
CA ASN A 109 -8.24 -10.85 -2.08
C ASN A 109 -8.73 -9.67 -2.91
N LEU A 110 -7.98 -9.34 -3.96
CA LEU A 110 -8.27 -8.17 -4.79
C LEU A 110 -9.34 -8.45 -5.83
N ARG A 111 -9.62 -9.72 -6.11
CA ARG A 111 -10.61 -10.10 -7.10
C ARG A 111 -11.99 -9.61 -6.67
N GLY A 112 -12.55 -8.71 -7.47
CA GLY A 112 -13.84 -8.10 -7.17
C GLY A 112 -13.80 -6.94 -6.19
N MET A 113 -12.66 -6.64 -5.55
CA MET A 113 -12.58 -5.55 -4.59
C MET A 113 -12.92 -4.19 -5.23
N PHE A 114 -12.42 -3.94 -6.42
CA PHE A 114 -12.71 -2.70 -7.16
C PHE A 114 -13.84 -2.87 -8.15
N THR A 115 -14.04 -4.09 -8.68
CA THR A 115 -15.08 -4.40 -9.65
C THR A 115 -16.48 -4.25 -9.05
N VAL A 116 -16.65 -4.65 -7.79
CA VAL A 116 -17.94 -4.54 -7.08
C VAL A 116 -18.40 -3.08 -7.04
N ASP A 117 -17.46 -2.16 -6.82
CA ASP A 117 -17.79 -0.73 -6.80
C ASP A 117 -18.26 -0.24 -8.17
N HIS A 118 -17.64 -0.73 -9.23
CA HIS A 118 -18.06 -0.41 -10.60
C HIS A 118 -19.48 -0.90 -10.89
N GLU A 119 -19.81 -2.10 -10.46
CA GLU A 119 -21.13 -2.68 -10.68
C GLU A 119 -22.22 -1.93 -9.94
N LYS A 120 -21.90 -1.28 -8.84
CA LYS A 120 -22.84 -0.53 -8.03
C LYS A 120 -23.07 0.89 -8.52
N LEU A 121 -22.24 1.37 -9.43
CA LEU A 121 -22.40 2.72 -9.96
C LEU A 121 -23.58 2.79 -10.91
N PRO A 122 -24.42 3.83 -10.81
CA PRO A 122 -25.48 4.03 -11.77
C PRO A 122 -24.89 4.29 -13.15
N HIS A 123 -25.47 3.66 -14.12
CA HIS A 123 -25.03 3.79 -15.50
C HIS A 123 -25.91 4.74 -16.28
#